data_890fc2f153790615aca1e93450abfcaa
#
_entry.id   890fc2f153790615aca1e93450abfcaa
#
_cell.length_a   1.000
_cell.length_b   1.000
_cell.length_c   1.000
_cell.angle_alpha   90.00
_cell.angle_beta   90.00
_cell.angle_gamma   90.00
#
_symmetry.space_group_name_H-M   'P 1'
#
loop_
_entity.id
_entity.type
_entity.pdbx_description
1 polymer ?
#
loop_
_entity_poly.entity_id
_entity_poly.type
_entity_poly.pdbx_seq_one_letter_code
_entity_poly.pdbx_strand_id
1 'polypeptide(L)'
;MLQQRTLKSLTRAVGVGVHGGQRVELTLRPAAPDAGVIFRRVDLPKAVDIPARAHQVCDTRMATTISADGLPGGPKVATVEHLLSACAGLGLDNLIIDITAEEVPILDGSAASFVFLLQSAGIALQPAPKRFMRIVRPVEVREGEGDSLKWARLDPFDGYKLSFEIEFDHPAVNQTGQHVVFDMGSGQYKREIARARTFGFTKDVELMRSRGLGLGGSMDNVIVLDETKVLNSGGLRYDDEFVKHKMLDAIGDLFLAGHPLLAAYSAFKSGHALNNKLLRAVLADPSAFEIVTFDDAAKAPPGMADLAPAW
;
A
#
# COMPACT_ATOMS: atom_id res chain seq x y z
N MET A 1 16.39 -7.90 21.18
CA MET A 1 15.26 -6.98 20.87
C MET A 1 15.18 -6.80 19.37
N LEU A 2 14.02 -7.06 18.76
CA LEU A 2 13.77 -6.74 17.37
C LEU A 2 13.65 -5.22 17.21
N GLN A 3 14.48 -4.64 16.33
CA GLN A 3 14.67 -3.20 16.20
C GLN A 3 13.82 -2.60 15.09
N GLN A 4 13.44 -1.33 15.27
CA GLN A 4 12.84 -0.51 14.22
C GLN A 4 13.81 -0.27 13.07
N ARG A 5 13.26 0.13 11.91
CA ARG A 5 14.01 0.35 10.67
C ARG A 5 13.68 1.71 10.06
N THR A 6 14.72 2.35 9.54
CA THR A 6 14.65 3.57 8.74
C THR A 6 15.63 3.47 7.56
N LEU A 7 15.75 4.50 6.75
CA LEU A 7 16.78 4.57 5.70
C LEU A 7 18.16 4.92 6.27
N LYS A 8 19.23 4.49 5.60
CA LYS A 8 20.62 4.93 5.90
C LYS A 8 20.91 6.31 5.33
N SER A 9 20.40 6.60 4.12
CA SER A 9 20.59 7.86 3.42
C SER A 9 19.29 8.30 2.75
N LEU A 10 19.24 9.54 2.27
CA LEU A 10 18.12 10.01 1.47
C LEU A 10 18.21 9.45 0.04
N THR A 11 17.05 9.33 -0.61
CA THR A 11 16.94 9.05 -2.04
C THR A 11 15.83 9.91 -2.65
N ARG A 12 15.87 10.08 -3.98
CA ARG A 12 14.94 10.97 -4.70
C ARG A 12 14.41 10.29 -5.95
N ALA A 13 13.19 10.66 -6.30
CA ALA A 13 12.58 10.34 -7.58
C ALA A 13 11.81 11.55 -8.12
N VAL A 14 11.66 11.60 -9.42
CA VAL A 14 10.80 12.54 -10.12
C VAL A 14 9.87 11.74 -11.02
N GLY A 15 8.61 12.09 -11.03
CA GLY A 15 7.61 11.44 -11.88
C GLY A 15 6.37 12.30 -12.03
N VAL A 16 5.27 11.69 -12.40
CA VAL A 16 3.96 12.32 -12.53
C VAL A 16 2.93 11.57 -11.69
N GLY A 17 1.97 12.28 -11.12
CA GLY A 17 0.81 11.66 -10.48
C GLY A 17 -0.10 11.01 -11.52
N VAL A 18 -0.62 9.81 -11.25
CA VAL A 18 -1.45 9.09 -12.23
C VAL A 18 -2.77 9.79 -12.51
N HIS A 19 -3.37 10.41 -11.49
CA HIS A 19 -4.65 11.10 -11.63
C HIS A 19 -4.47 12.57 -12.04
N GLY A 20 -3.67 13.32 -11.29
CA GLY A 20 -3.47 14.75 -11.51
C GLY A 20 -2.57 15.10 -12.69
N GLY A 21 -1.74 14.18 -13.16
CA GLY A 21 -0.78 14.39 -14.26
C GLY A 21 0.31 15.42 -13.95
N GLN A 22 0.38 15.91 -12.70
CA GLN A 22 1.36 16.93 -12.31
C GLN A 22 2.73 16.28 -12.08
N ARG A 23 3.78 17.00 -12.48
CA ARG A 23 5.15 16.63 -12.12
C ARG A 23 5.34 16.75 -10.61
N VAL A 24 5.88 15.71 -10.01
CA VAL A 24 6.14 15.63 -8.58
C VAL A 24 7.56 15.17 -8.30
N GLU A 25 8.22 15.81 -7.37
CA GLU A 25 9.49 15.38 -6.80
C GLU A 25 9.23 14.75 -5.43
N LEU A 26 9.81 13.57 -5.24
CA LEU A 26 9.72 12.77 -4.04
C LEU A 26 11.11 12.66 -3.43
N THR A 27 11.26 13.03 -2.15
CA THR A 27 12.49 12.79 -1.39
C THR A 27 12.18 11.93 -0.18
N LEU A 28 12.74 10.73 -0.15
CA LEU A 28 12.60 9.77 0.94
C LEU A 28 13.79 9.96 1.90
N ARG A 29 13.53 10.24 3.18
CA ARG A 29 14.57 10.54 4.17
C ARG A 29 14.44 9.67 5.41
N PRO A 30 15.57 9.35 6.08
CA PRO A 30 15.53 8.76 7.42
C PRO A 30 14.66 9.58 8.36
N ALA A 31 13.98 8.90 9.29
CA ALA A 31 13.25 9.54 10.39
C ALA A 31 13.73 9.01 11.74
N ALA A 32 13.46 9.74 12.81
CA ALA A 32 13.77 9.30 14.17
C ALA A 32 12.99 8.05 14.56
N PRO A 33 13.45 7.27 15.55
CA PRO A 33 12.66 6.20 16.13
C PRO A 33 11.27 6.70 16.56
N ASP A 34 10.27 5.86 16.41
CA ASP A 34 8.86 6.14 16.76
C ASP A 34 8.17 7.27 15.95
N ALA A 35 8.84 7.82 14.94
CA ALA A 35 8.23 8.85 14.08
C ALA A 35 7.09 8.29 13.23
N GLY A 36 7.17 7.02 12.84
CA GLY A 36 6.31 6.43 11.82
C GLY A 36 6.61 6.97 10.42
N VAL A 37 5.74 6.71 9.47
CA VAL A 37 5.84 7.24 8.11
C VAL A 37 5.04 8.54 8.02
N ILE A 38 5.70 9.63 7.57
CA ILE A 38 5.14 10.98 7.51
C ILE A 38 5.34 11.52 6.10
N PHE A 39 4.26 11.87 5.41
CA PHE A 39 4.30 12.67 4.20
C PHE A 39 4.40 14.14 4.57
N ARG A 40 5.30 14.87 3.90
CA ARG A 40 5.50 16.30 4.12
C ARG A 40 5.31 17.08 2.83
N ARG A 41 4.25 17.86 2.72
CA ARG A 41 3.99 18.77 1.60
C ARG A 41 4.94 19.98 1.71
N VAL A 42 6.02 19.92 0.91
CA VAL A 42 7.07 20.96 0.93
C VAL A 42 6.85 22.05 -0.12
N ASP A 43 5.88 21.91 -0.98
CA ASP A 43 5.45 22.88 -2.00
C ASP A 43 4.53 23.97 -1.43
N LEU A 44 4.00 23.78 -0.23
CA LEU A 44 3.13 24.76 0.44
C LEU A 44 3.95 25.88 1.08
N PRO A 45 3.38 27.09 1.26
CA PRO A 45 4.07 28.23 1.91
C PRO A 45 4.66 27.90 3.27
N LYS A 46 4.03 27.00 4.00
CA LYS A 46 4.53 26.34 5.20
C LYS A 46 4.39 24.84 5.02
N ALA A 47 5.48 24.10 5.18
CA ALA A 47 5.46 22.66 5.09
C ALA A 47 4.44 22.03 6.05
N VAL A 48 3.67 21.06 5.58
CA VAL A 48 2.61 20.38 6.34
C VAL A 48 2.91 18.91 6.42
N ASP A 49 2.98 18.38 7.64
CA ASP A 49 3.16 16.97 7.92
C ASP A 49 1.82 16.24 7.96
N ILE A 50 1.76 15.10 7.27
CA ILE A 50 0.59 14.23 7.17
C ILE A 50 1.03 12.83 7.58
N PRO A 51 0.74 12.35 8.80
CA PRO A 51 1.09 11.01 9.22
C PRO A 51 0.33 9.95 8.40
N ALA A 52 1.02 8.89 8.00
CA ALA A 52 0.39 7.76 7.33
C ALA A 52 -0.38 6.91 8.35
N ARG A 53 -1.63 7.28 8.61
CA ARG A 53 -2.53 6.63 9.58
C ARG A 53 -3.95 6.48 9.01
N ALA A 54 -4.67 5.45 9.45
CA ALA A 54 -6.01 5.15 8.95
C ALA A 54 -7.03 6.30 9.14
N HIS A 55 -6.91 7.06 10.21
CA HIS A 55 -7.80 8.20 10.49
C HIS A 55 -7.47 9.45 9.65
N GLN A 56 -6.29 9.52 9.02
CA GLN A 56 -5.94 10.57 8.06
C GLN A 56 -6.52 10.33 6.66
N VAL A 57 -7.06 9.14 6.38
CA VAL A 57 -7.70 8.85 5.08
C VAL A 57 -8.94 9.71 4.92
N CYS A 58 -8.94 10.55 3.87
CA CYS A 58 -10.00 11.49 3.53
C CYS A 58 -10.73 11.17 2.21
N ASP A 59 -10.12 10.38 1.33
CA ASP A 59 -10.75 9.88 0.10
C ASP A 59 -10.18 8.49 -0.25
N THR A 60 -11.04 7.64 -0.83
CA THR A 60 -10.71 6.27 -1.26
C THR A 60 -11.20 5.96 -2.67
N ARG A 61 -11.61 6.99 -3.42
CA ARG A 61 -12.03 6.84 -4.81
C ARG A 61 -10.79 6.74 -5.70
N MET A 62 -10.65 5.63 -6.40
CA MET A 62 -9.55 5.31 -7.32
C MET A 62 -8.16 5.14 -6.66
N ALA A 63 -7.91 5.73 -5.50
CA ALA A 63 -6.66 5.67 -4.75
C ALA A 63 -6.90 6.00 -3.28
N THR A 64 -5.96 5.65 -2.41
CA THR A 64 -6.00 6.09 -1.01
C THR A 64 -5.37 7.47 -0.89
N THR A 65 -6.16 8.43 -0.41
CA THR A 65 -5.75 9.81 -0.15
C THR A 65 -5.79 10.09 1.34
N ILE A 66 -4.71 10.65 1.87
CA ILE A 66 -4.59 11.08 3.27
C ILE A 66 -4.47 12.60 3.35
N SER A 67 -4.99 13.20 4.43
CA SER A 67 -4.89 14.65 4.71
C SER A 67 -4.46 14.91 6.14
N ALA A 68 -4.01 16.13 6.40
CA ALA A 68 -3.47 16.51 7.70
C ALA A 68 -4.47 16.38 8.87
N ASP A 69 -5.75 16.61 8.59
CA ASP A 69 -6.87 16.53 9.54
C ASP A 69 -7.84 15.36 9.31
N GLY A 70 -7.56 14.52 8.31
CA GLY A 70 -8.46 13.43 7.91
C GLY A 70 -9.72 13.90 7.15
N LEU A 71 -9.77 15.18 6.72
CA LEU A 71 -10.91 15.78 6.02
C LEU A 71 -10.56 16.13 4.55
N PRO A 72 -11.56 16.18 3.64
CA PRO A 72 -11.30 16.37 2.20
C PRO A 72 -10.77 17.75 1.80
N GLY A 73 -10.85 18.77 2.63
CA GLY A 73 -10.61 20.16 2.27
C GLY A 73 -9.19 20.69 2.53
N GLY A 74 -8.36 19.92 3.24
CA GLY A 74 -7.02 20.37 3.69
C GLY A 74 -5.88 19.92 2.78
N PRO A 75 -4.62 20.23 3.17
CA PRO A 75 -3.44 19.67 2.54
C PRO A 75 -3.49 18.15 2.55
N LYS A 76 -3.28 17.53 1.38
CA LYS A 76 -3.47 16.09 1.18
C LYS A 76 -2.37 15.48 0.31
N VAL A 77 -2.27 14.15 0.35
CA VAL A 77 -1.45 13.33 -0.55
C VAL A 77 -2.27 12.14 -0.99
N ALA A 78 -2.42 11.98 -2.30
CA ALA A 78 -3.14 10.88 -2.95
C ALA A 78 -2.20 9.77 -3.42
N THR A 79 -2.75 8.60 -3.71
CA THR A 79 -2.06 7.43 -4.29
C THR A 79 -0.88 6.98 -3.41
N VAL A 80 -1.12 6.89 -2.10
CA VAL A 80 -0.08 6.55 -1.13
C VAL A 80 0.19 5.05 -1.05
N GLU A 81 -0.74 4.22 -1.50
CA GLU A 81 -0.78 2.77 -1.33
C GLU A 81 0.44 2.04 -1.90
N HIS A 82 0.94 2.38 -3.08
CA HIS A 82 2.07 1.68 -3.70
C HIS A 82 3.38 1.90 -2.93
N LEU A 83 3.65 3.15 -2.51
CA LEU A 83 4.80 3.49 -1.69
C LEU A 83 4.71 2.88 -0.29
N LEU A 84 3.53 2.91 0.34
CA LEU A 84 3.31 2.28 1.64
C LEU A 84 3.42 0.76 1.57
N SER A 85 2.98 0.14 0.46
CA SER A 85 3.19 -1.29 0.20
C SER A 85 4.68 -1.64 0.14
N ALA A 86 5.49 -0.82 -0.53
CA ALA A 86 6.95 -0.99 -0.55
C ALA A 86 7.56 -0.84 0.86
N CYS A 87 7.10 0.12 1.66
CA CYS A 87 7.54 0.28 3.05
C CYS A 87 7.20 -0.95 3.89
N ALA A 88 5.98 -1.49 3.74
CA ALA A 88 5.55 -2.72 4.41
C ALA A 88 6.43 -3.91 4.01
N GLY A 89 6.64 -4.11 2.69
CA GLY A 89 7.43 -5.21 2.14
C GLY A 89 8.91 -5.19 2.54
N LEU A 90 9.44 -4.02 2.90
CA LEU A 90 10.81 -3.84 3.40
C LEU A 90 10.87 -3.72 4.93
N GLY A 91 9.74 -3.78 5.62
CA GLY A 91 9.66 -3.69 7.06
C GLY A 91 10.14 -2.35 7.62
N LEU A 92 9.98 -1.24 6.89
CA LEU A 92 10.30 0.10 7.34
C LEU A 92 9.29 0.58 8.38
N ASP A 93 9.78 1.20 9.45
CA ASP A 93 8.95 1.74 10.52
C ASP A 93 8.89 3.27 10.47
N ASN A 94 10.01 3.93 10.13
CA ASN A 94 10.16 5.38 10.25
C ASN A 94 10.72 5.98 8.96
N LEU A 95 9.99 6.92 8.38
CA LEU A 95 10.35 7.56 7.11
C LEU A 95 9.72 8.96 7.02
N ILE A 96 10.47 9.95 6.54
CA ILE A 96 9.92 11.22 6.10
C ILE A 96 9.92 11.25 4.58
N ILE A 97 8.77 11.58 4.00
CA ILE A 97 8.51 11.63 2.58
C ILE A 97 8.18 13.06 2.20
N ASP A 98 9.20 13.84 1.77
CA ASP A 98 8.96 15.17 1.22
C ASP A 98 8.38 15.04 -0.18
N ILE A 99 7.30 15.76 -0.45
CA ILE A 99 6.57 15.71 -1.72
C ILE A 99 6.18 17.11 -2.17
N THR A 100 6.34 17.40 -3.46
CA THR A 100 6.11 18.73 -4.07
C THR A 100 4.78 18.86 -4.80
N ALA A 101 3.84 17.92 -4.62
CA ALA A 101 2.51 17.96 -5.21
C ALA A 101 1.52 17.13 -4.37
N GLU A 102 0.24 17.12 -4.77
CA GLU A 102 -0.85 16.42 -4.05
C GLU A 102 -0.90 14.92 -4.29
N GLU A 103 0.00 14.34 -5.08
CA GLU A 103 -0.08 12.93 -5.45
C GLU A 103 1.32 12.31 -5.51
N VAL A 104 1.46 11.08 -4.98
CA VAL A 104 2.68 10.27 -5.11
C VAL A 104 2.90 9.93 -6.60
N PRO A 105 4.15 10.03 -7.13
CA PRO A 105 4.38 9.70 -8.55
C PRO A 105 4.07 8.23 -8.81
N ILE A 106 3.40 7.95 -9.93
CA ILE A 106 3.00 6.58 -10.28
C ILE A 106 4.19 5.69 -10.67
N LEU A 107 5.28 6.29 -11.14
CA LEU A 107 6.48 5.62 -11.65
C LEU A 107 6.13 4.58 -12.71
N ASP A 108 6.39 3.30 -12.45
CA ASP A 108 6.07 2.19 -13.37
C ASP A 108 4.70 1.54 -13.10
N GLY A 109 3.88 2.14 -12.22
CA GLY A 109 2.56 1.64 -11.86
C GLY A 109 2.55 0.54 -10.81
N SER A 110 3.71 0.17 -10.27
CA SER A 110 3.86 -0.88 -9.24
C SER A 110 4.60 -0.36 -8.01
N ALA A 111 4.81 -1.21 -7.01
CA ALA A 111 5.66 -0.90 -5.86
C ALA A 111 7.15 -1.14 -6.12
N ALA A 112 7.53 -1.80 -7.24
CA ALA A 112 8.91 -2.22 -7.48
C ALA A 112 9.90 -1.06 -7.59
N SER A 113 9.49 0.04 -8.23
CA SER A 113 10.31 1.24 -8.34
C SER A 113 10.59 1.88 -6.98
N PHE A 114 9.60 1.87 -6.08
CA PHE A 114 9.78 2.34 -4.70
C PHE A 114 10.67 1.40 -3.89
N VAL A 115 10.50 0.08 -4.03
CA VAL A 115 11.40 -0.92 -3.42
C VAL A 115 12.84 -0.67 -3.85
N PHE A 116 13.09 -0.44 -5.14
CA PHE A 116 14.43 -0.13 -5.65
C PHE A 116 15.01 1.14 -5.02
N LEU A 117 14.24 2.22 -4.95
CA LEU A 117 14.66 3.49 -4.33
C LEU A 117 15.01 3.32 -2.84
N LEU A 118 14.13 2.68 -2.08
CA LEU A 118 14.31 2.45 -0.65
C LEU A 118 15.52 1.55 -0.37
N GLN A 119 15.72 0.49 -1.16
CA GLN A 119 16.88 -0.39 -1.02
C GLN A 119 18.18 0.30 -1.44
N SER A 120 18.17 1.12 -2.49
CA SER A 120 19.34 1.90 -2.92
C SER A 120 19.80 2.90 -1.86
N ALA A 121 18.87 3.46 -1.07
CA ALA A 121 19.19 4.31 0.09
C ALA A 121 19.79 3.52 1.27
N GLY A 122 19.62 2.19 1.25
CA GLY A 122 19.98 1.29 2.34
C GLY A 122 19.03 1.40 3.54
N ILE A 123 18.96 0.33 4.32
CA ILE A 123 18.12 0.24 5.52
C ILE A 123 19.01 0.21 6.77
N ALA A 124 18.68 1.01 7.77
CA ALA A 124 19.36 1.09 9.06
C ALA A 124 18.44 0.58 10.18
N LEU A 125 19.02 -0.18 11.11
CA LEU A 125 18.37 -0.54 12.37
C LEU A 125 18.48 0.64 13.34
N GLN A 126 17.43 0.82 14.16
CA GLN A 126 17.35 1.89 15.14
C GLN A 126 17.24 1.31 16.56
N PRO A 127 17.83 1.97 17.57
CA PRO A 127 17.88 1.46 18.95
C PRO A 127 16.52 1.65 19.67
N ALA A 128 15.44 1.19 19.04
CA ALA A 128 14.08 1.21 19.57
C ALA A 128 13.36 -0.10 19.23
N PRO A 129 12.49 -0.62 20.11
CA PRO A 129 11.78 -1.87 19.88
C PRO A 129 10.80 -1.72 18.72
N LYS A 130 10.83 -2.67 17.77
CA LYS A 130 9.82 -2.77 16.72
C LYS A 130 8.50 -3.22 17.33
N ARG A 131 7.45 -2.45 17.07
CA ARG A 131 6.09 -2.73 17.56
C ARG A 131 5.28 -3.37 16.46
N PHE A 132 4.47 -4.36 16.83
CA PHE A 132 3.51 -5.01 15.94
C PHE A 132 2.10 -4.85 16.50
N MET A 133 1.13 -4.69 15.63
CA MET A 133 -0.28 -4.79 15.98
C MET A 133 -0.74 -6.23 15.78
N ARG A 134 -0.94 -6.95 16.87
CA ARG A 134 -1.46 -8.32 16.87
C ARG A 134 -2.96 -8.31 16.96
N ILE A 135 -3.62 -8.90 15.99
CA ILE A 135 -5.07 -9.12 16.04
C ILE A 135 -5.35 -10.30 16.97
N VAL A 136 -6.20 -10.09 17.95
CA VAL A 136 -6.55 -11.12 18.97
C VAL A 136 -7.99 -11.62 18.85
N ARG A 137 -8.84 -10.90 18.07
CA ARG A 137 -10.19 -11.33 17.73
C ARG A 137 -10.50 -11.03 16.27
N PRO A 138 -11.32 -11.86 15.61
CA PRO A 138 -11.74 -11.56 14.24
C PRO A 138 -12.48 -10.23 14.15
N VAL A 139 -12.13 -9.44 13.13
CA VAL A 139 -12.86 -8.23 12.74
C VAL A 139 -13.20 -8.32 11.26
N GLU A 140 -14.44 -8.11 10.90
CA GLU A 140 -14.90 -8.21 9.52
C GLU A 140 -15.81 -7.02 9.18
N VAL A 141 -15.70 -6.56 7.93
CA VAL A 141 -16.60 -5.57 7.35
C VAL A 141 -17.16 -6.10 6.03
N ARG A 142 -18.43 -5.83 5.79
CA ARG A 142 -19.15 -6.26 4.58
C ARG A 142 -19.88 -5.09 3.95
N GLU A 143 -20.08 -5.14 2.65
CA GLU A 143 -20.88 -4.21 1.85
C GLU A 143 -21.59 -4.98 0.75
N GLY A 144 -22.82 -4.57 0.43
CA GLY A 144 -23.64 -5.22 -0.59
C GLY A 144 -24.20 -6.57 -0.15
N GLU A 145 -24.99 -7.18 -1.04
CA GLU A 145 -25.61 -8.51 -0.88
C GLU A 145 -25.59 -9.24 -2.24
N GLY A 146 -25.71 -10.58 -2.21
CA GLY A 146 -25.67 -11.39 -3.44
C GLY A 146 -24.44 -11.12 -4.27
N ASP A 147 -24.61 -10.87 -5.57
CA ASP A 147 -23.51 -10.63 -6.52
C ASP A 147 -22.73 -9.32 -6.24
N SER A 148 -23.33 -8.38 -5.48
CA SER A 148 -22.69 -7.14 -5.06
C SER A 148 -21.89 -7.27 -3.76
N LEU A 149 -21.92 -8.45 -3.11
CA LEU A 149 -21.21 -8.68 -1.85
C LEU A 149 -19.71 -8.44 -1.99
N LYS A 150 -19.18 -7.65 -1.07
CA LYS A 150 -17.74 -7.42 -0.86
C LYS A 150 -17.45 -7.54 0.62
N TRP A 151 -16.31 -8.08 0.97
CA TRP A 151 -15.94 -8.16 2.38
C TRP A 151 -14.42 -8.12 2.55
N ALA A 152 -13.99 -7.69 3.74
CA ALA A 152 -12.61 -7.76 4.19
C ALA A 152 -12.59 -8.12 5.67
N ARG A 153 -11.61 -8.95 6.08
CA ARG A 153 -11.52 -9.55 7.41
C ARG A 153 -10.07 -9.65 7.86
N LEU A 154 -9.86 -9.42 9.16
CA LEU A 154 -8.63 -9.75 9.87
C LEU A 154 -8.93 -10.80 10.94
N ASP A 155 -8.18 -11.89 10.93
CA ASP A 155 -8.22 -12.96 11.91
C ASP A 155 -6.91 -13.01 12.71
N PRO A 156 -6.93 -13.53 13.95
CA PRO A 156 -5.71 -13.84 14.69
C PRO A 156 -4.81 -14.80 13.91
N PHE A 157 -3.53 -14.44 13.78
CA PHE A 157 -2.53 -15.28 13.13
C PHE A 157 -1.13 -14.91 13.62
N ASP A 158 -0.29 -15.90 13.84
CA ASP A 158 1.11 -15.70 14.25
C ASP A 158 2.00 -15.51 13.01
N GLY A 159 1.98 -14.31 12.46
CA GLY A 159 2.62 -13.89 11.23
C GLY A 159 1.76 -12.86 10.48
N TYR A 160 2.06 -12.62 9.21
CA TYR A 160 1.22 -11.76 8.37
C TYR A 160 0.95 -12.45 7.03
N LYS A 161 -0.24 -13.01 6.90
CA LYS A 161 -0.71 -13.73 5.72
C LYS A 161 -1.88 -12.99 5.09
N LEU A 162 -1.91 -12.94 3.76
CA LEU A 162 -2.98 -12.30 3.00
C LEU A 162 -3.59 -13.29 2.01
N SER A 163 -4.92 -13.25 1.88
CA SER A 163 -5.69 -13.95 0.87
C SER A 163 -6.61 -12.94 0.20
N PHE A 164 -6.50 -12.76 -1.10
CA PHE A 164 -7.27 -11.80 -1.85
C PHE A 164 -7.93 -12.45 -3.06
N GLU A 165 -9.23 -12.23 -3.23
CA GLU A 165 -10.00 -12.70 -4.36
C GLU A 165 -10.67 -11.51 -5.05
N ILE A 166 -10.55 -11.46 -6.38
CA ILE A 166 -11.21 -10.50 -7.25
C ILE A 166 -12.25 -11.20 -8.10
N GLU A 167 -13.20 -10.44 -8.62
CA GLU A 167 -14.16 -10.88 -9.61
C GLU A 167 -14.42 -9.70 -10.56
N PHE A 168 -13.95 -9.82 -11.78
CA PHE A 168 -14.20 -8.88 -12.85
C PHE A 168 -14.85 -9.61 -14.02
N ASP A 169 -15.95 -9.09 -14.52
CA ASP A 169 -16.57 -9.58 -15.74
C ASP A 169 -15.85 -8.97 -16.95
N HIS A 170 -14.66 -9.54 -17.25
CA HIS A 170 -13.84 -9.11 -18.39
C HIS A 170 -13.03 -10.29 -18.96
N PRO A 171 -13.08 -10.55 -20.29
CA PRO A 171 -12.43 -11.71 -20.90
C PRO A 171 -10.95 -11.86 -20.57
N ALA A 172 -10.17 -10.77 -20.63
CA ALA A 172 -8.74 -10.81 -20.32
C ALA A 172 -8.45 -11.08 -18.84
N VAL A 173 -9.31 -10.61 -17.92
CA VAL A 173 -9.15 -10.88 -16.48
C VAL A 173 -9.59 -12.31 -16.15
N ASN A 174 -10.67 -12.79 -16.78
CA ASN A 174 -11.19 -14.15 -16.57
C ASN A 174 -10.21 -15.26 -17.02
N GLN A 175 -9.24 -14.92 -17.88
CA GLN A 175 -8.17 -15.83 -18.30
C GLN A 175 -6.99 -15.87 -17.31
N THR A 176 -7.00 -15.03 -16.28
CA THR A 176 -5.94 -14.94 -15.27
C THR A 176 -6.39 -15.53 -13.93
N GLY A 177 -5.44 -15.80 -13.03
CA GLY A 177 -5.77 -16.14 -11.64
C GLY A 177 -6.45 -14.96 -10.95
N GLN A 178 -7.61 -15.21 -10.33
CA GLN A 178 -8.37 -14.19 -9.60
C GLN A 178 -8.33 -14.37 -8.07
N HIS A 179 -7.56 -15.32 -7.59
CA HIS A 179 -7.30 -15.55 -6.17
C HIS A 179 -5.82 -15.74 -5.93
N VAL A 180 -5.28 -15.06 -4.93
CA VAL A 180 -3.88 -15.19 -4.50
C VAL A 180 -3.77 -15.26 -2.99
N VAL A 181 -2.87 -16.10 -2.51
CA VAL A 181 -2.47 -16.18 -1.10
C VAL A 181 -1.00 -15.83 -1.00
N PHE A 182 -0.65 -14.94 -0.09
CA PHE A 182 0.73 -14.52 0.11
C PHE A 182 1.06 -14.44 1.60
N ASP A 183 2.23 -14.94 1.97
CA ASP A 183 2.79 -14.82 3.31
C ASP A 183 3.94 -13.81 3.30
N MET A 184 3.78 -12.70 4.02
CA MET A 184 4.82 -11.67 4.15
C MET A 184 6.10 -12.23 4.76
N GLY A 185 6.00 -13.21 5.65
CA GLY A 185 7.14 -13.90 6.27
C GLY A 185 7.97 -14.75 5.28
N SER A 186 7.46 -15.01 4.08
CA SER A 186 8.22 -15.74 3.04
C SER A 186 9.46 -14.98 2.54
N GLY A 187 9.55 -13.67 2.74
CA GLY A 187 10.59 -12.80 2.19
C GLY A 187 10.51 -12.60 0.67
N GLN A 188 9.44 -13.07 0.02
CA GLN A 188 9.29 -13.08 -1.44
C GLN A 188 8.53 -11.86 -2.00
N TYR A 189 8.19 -10.86 -1.16
CA TYR A 189 7.39 -9.69 -1.55
C TYR A 189 7.88 -9.04 -2.85
N LYS A 190 9.19 -8.83 -2.98
CA LYS A 190 9.80 -8.20 -4.17
C LYS A 190 9.54 -8.99 -5.46
N ARG A 191 9.59 -10.33 -5.36
CA ARG A 191 9.46 -11.22 -6.52
C ARG A 191 8.01 -11.46 -6.87
N GLU A 192 7.15 -11.63 -5.87
CA GLU A 192 5.81 -12.16 -6.08
C GLU A 192 4.72 -11.09 -6.11
N ILE A 193 4.91 -9.94 -5.45
CA ILE A 193 3.88 -8.91 -5.31
C ILE A 193 4.33 -7.55 -5.87
N ALA A 194 5.51 -7.07 -5.49
CA ALA A 194 5.91 -5.68 -5.70
C ALA A 194 5.86 -5.20 -7.16
N ARG A 195 6.00 -6.10 -8.16
CA ARG A 195 6.03 -5.76 -9.58
C ARG A 195 4.66 -5.70 -10.24
N ALA A 196 3.58 -6.05 -9.54
CA ALA A 196 2.23 -6.01 -10.09
C ALA A 196 1.79 -4.57 -10.34
N ARG A 197 1.42 -4.26 -11.59
CA ARG A 197 1.03 -2.93 -12.03
C ARG A 197 -0.45 -2.66 -11.83
N THR A 198 -0.77 -1.39 -11.59
CA THR A 198 -2.14 -0.89 -11.65
C THR A 198 -2.73 -1.09 -13.05
N PHE A 199 -4.05 -1.17 -13.13
CA PHE A 199 -4.76 -1.43 -14.39
C PHE A 199 -6.02 -0.57 -14.49
N GLY A 200 -6.48 -0.39 -15.73
CA GLY A 200 -7.70 0.34 -16.03
C GLY A 200 -8.29 -0.02 -17.39
N PHE A 201 -9.57 0.29 -17.55
CA PHE A 201 -10.32 -0.04 -18.76
C PHE A 201 -10.48 1.19 -19.65
N THR A 202 -10.30 1.03 -20.97
CA THR A 202 -10.44 2.13 -21.94
C THR A 202 -11.81 2.78 -21.87
N LYS A 203 -12.88 2.01 -21.60
CA LYS A 203 -14.25 2.54 -21.46
C LYS A 203 -14.38 3.57 -20.34
N ASP A 204 -13.51 3.53 -19.33
CA ASP A 204 -13.55 4.44 -18.18
C ASP A 204 -12.64 5.67 -18.38
N VAL A 205 -11.72 5.63 -19.37
CA VAL A 205 -10.70 6.68 -19.58
C VAL A 205 -11.33 8.04 -19.89
N GLU A 206 -12.33 8.10 -20.76
CA GLU A 206 -12.99 9.37 -21.12
C GLU A 206 -13.72 9.97 -19.92
N LEU A 207 -14.44 9.12 -19.17
CA LEU A 207 -15.14 9.54 -17.95
C LEU A 207 -14.15 10.00 -16.87
N MET A 208 -13.03 9.31 -16.71
CA MET A 208 -11.99 9.71 -15.77
C MET A 208 -11.38 11.06 -16.15
N ARG A 209 -11.01 11.24 -17.44
CA ARG A 209 -10.44 12.49 -17.96
C ARG A 209 -11.41 13.67 -17.85
N SER A 210 -12.70 13.45 -18.10
CA SER A 210 -13.73 14.50 -17.92
C SER A 210 -13.86 14.96 -16.45
N ARG A 211 -13.41 14.12 -15.50
CA ARG A 211 -13.37 14.43 -14.07
C ARG A 211 -11.98 14.88 -13.58
N GLY A 212 -11.04 15.11 -14.50
CA GLY A 212 -9.66 15.50 -14.17
C GLY A 212 -8.83 14.37 -13.54
N LEU A 213 -9.18 13.10 -13.81
CA LEU A 213 -8.48 11.92 -13.33
C LEU A 213 -7.79 11.18 -14.48
N GLY A 214 -6.77 10.37 -14.16
CA GLY A 214 -6.06 9.56 -15.14
C GLY A 214 -5.19 10.36 -16.12
N LEU A 215 -4.88 11.63 -15.80
CA LEU A 215 -4.16 12.54 -16.70
C LEU A 215 -2.69 12.14 -16.92
N GLY A 216 -2.07 11.47 -15.95
CA GLY A 216 -0.70 10.96 -16.03
C GLY A 216 -0.62 9.47 -16.37
N GLY A 217 -1.76 8.80 -16.57
CA GLY A 217 -1.81 7.40 -16.96
C GLY A 217 -1.36 7.17 -18.41
N SER A 218 -0.51 6.17 -18.62
CA SER A 218 0.01 5.73 -19.92
C SER A 218 0.23 4.22 -19.91
N MET A 219 0.49 3.62 -21.07
CA MET A 219 0.83 2.19 -21.15
C MET A 219 2.17 1.83 -20.50
N ASP A 220 2.98 2.82 -20.12
CA ASP A 220 4.24 2.60 -19.40
C ASP A 220 4.02 2.38 -17.90
N ASN A 221 2.88 2.87 -17.36
CA ASN A 221 2.61 2.87 -15.93
C ASN A 221 1.23 2.29 -15.54
N VAL A 222 0.41 1.88 -16.52
CA VAL A 222 -0.91 1.27 -16.31
C VAL A 222 -1.07 0.09 -17.26
N ILE A 223 -1.61 -1.03 -16.79
CA ILE A 223 -2.12 -2.08 -17.68
C ILE A 223 -3.46 -1.58 -18.22
N VAL A 224 -3.53 -1.34 -19.52
CA VAL A 224 -4.73 -0.84 -20.19
C VAL A 224 -5.46 -1.99 -20.85
N LEU A 225 -6.76 -2.14 -20.55
CA LEU A 225 -7.63 -3.15 -21.13
C LEU A 225 -8.67 -2.48 -22.04
N ASP A 226 -8.83 -3.03 -23.25
CA ASP A 226 -10.00 -2.72 -24.07
C ASP A 226 -11.19 -3.61 -23.66
N GLU A 227 -12.15 -3.85 -24.50
CA GLU A 227 -13.32 -4.71 -24.19
C GLU A 227 -12.97 -6.19 -24.09
N THR A 228 -11.82 -6.64 -24.58
CA THR A 228 -11.49 -8.08 -24.71
C THR A 228 -10.08 -8.45 -24.27
N LYS A 229 -9.12 -7.55 -24.33
CA LYS A 229 -7.69 -7.87 -24.18
C LYS A 229 -6.88 -6.77 -23.49
N VAL A 230 -5.68 -7.11 -23.08
CA VAL A 230 -4.63 -6.18 -22.64
C VAL A 230 -3.99 -5.52 -23.86
N LEU A 231 -3.85 -4.19 -23.82
CA LEU A 231 -3.31 -3.38 -24.93
C LEU A 231 -1.79 -3.18 -24.84
N ASN A 232 -1.19 -3.36 -23.66
CA ASN A 232 0.24 -3.19 -23.46
C ASN A 232 1.02 -4.25 -24.25
N SER A 233 1.92 -3.83 -25.14
CA SER A 233 2.67 -4.73 -26.04
C SER A 233 3.54 -5.76 -25.30
N GLY A 234 4.00 -5.44 -24.09
CA GLY A 234 4.75 -6.36 -23.23
C GLY A 234 3.89 -7.37 -22.45
N GLY A 235 2.56 -7.32 -22.57
CA GLY A 235 1.65 -8.17 -21.83
C GLY A 235 1.70 -7.97 -20.30
N LEU A 236 1.40 -9.04 -19.58
CA LEU A 236 1.43 -9.09 -18.11
C LEU A 236 2.80 -9.51 -17.59
N ARG A 237 3.15 -9.03 -16.39
CA ARG A 237 4.38 -9.42 -15.66
C ARG A 237 4.20 -10.72 -14.86
N TYR A 238 2.95 -11.07 -14.54
CA TYR A 238 2.52 -12.29 -13.86
C TYR A 238 1.24 -12.81 -14.48
N ASP A 239 1.03 -14.10 -14.46
CA ASP A 239 -0.21 -14.75 -14.96
C ASP A 239 -1.44 -14.34 -14.14
N ASP A 240 -1.23 -13.79 -12.94
CA ASP A 240 -2.23 -13.34 -11.98
C ASP A 240 -2.00 -11.87 -11.55
N GLU A 241 -1.50 -11.02 -12.47
CA GLU A 241 -1.04 -9.65 -12.15
C GLU A 241 -2.16 -8.77 -11.58
N PHE A 242 -3.40 -8.93 -12.05
CA PHE A 242 -4.54 -8.12 -11.58
C PHE A 242 -4.83 -8.33 -10.08
N VAL A 243 -4.96 -9.58 -9.66
CA VAL A 243 -5.22 -9.89 -8.24
C VAL A 243 -4.00 -9.59 -7.36
N LYS A 244 -2.78 -9.77 -7.86
CA LYS A 244 -1.56 -9.38 -7.17
C LYS A 244 -1.46 -7.88 -6.97
N HIS A 245 -1.91 -7.07 -7.94
CA HIS A 245 -1.96 -5.63 -7.77
C HIS A 245 -2.96 -5.24 -6.68
N LYS A 246 -4.16 -5.85 -6.66
CA LYS A 246 -5.13 -5.61 -5.59
C LYS A 246 -4.61 -6.02 -4.21
N MET A 247 -3.80 -7.06 -4.13
CA MET A 247 -3.09 -7.43 -2.89
C MET A 247 -2.00 -6.42 -2.53
N LEU A 248 -1.25 -5.90 -3.51
CA LEU A 248 -0.27 -4.84 -3.31
C LEU A 248 -0.92 -3.59 -2.70
N ASP A 249 -2.06 -3.16 -3.26
CA ASP A 249 -2.88 -2.06 -2.74
C ASP A 249 -3.31 -2.32 -1.28
N ALA A 250 -3.83 -3.52 -1.00
CA ALA A 250 -4.26 -3.90 0.34
C ALA A 250 -3.10 -3.87 1.36
N ILE A 251 -1.91 -4.33 0.99
CA ILE A 251 -0.72 -4.25 1.85
C ILE A 251 -0.40 -2.79 2.19
N GLY A 252 -0.48 -1.88 1.21
CA GLY A 252 -0.25 -0.45 1.42
C GLY A 252 -1.34 0.21 2.24
N ASP A 253 -2.61 -0.09 1.98
CA ASP A 253 -3.74 0.42 2.73
C ASP A 253 -3.69 -0.02 4.20
N LEU A 254 -3.38 -1.31 4.44
CA LEU A 254 -3.29 -1.88 5.78
C LEU A 254 -2.05 -1.40 6.57
N PHE A 255 -1.01 -0.91 5.88
CA PHE A 255 0.13 -0.27 6.53
C PHE A 255 -0.27 0.99 7.31
N LEU A 256 -1.41 1.62 6.96
CA LEU A 256 -2.00 2.75 7.69
C LEU A 256 -2.48 2.39 9.10
N ALA A 257 -2.46 1.12 9.50
CA ALA A 257 -2.59 0.70 10.91
C ALA A 257 -1.51 1.36 11.79
N GLY A 258 -0.36 1.70 11.19
CA GLY A 258 0.74 2.40 11.84
C GLY A 258 1.76 1.50 12.52
N HIS A 259 1.51 0.20 12.53
CA HIS A 259 2.43 -0.85 12.94
C HIS A 259 2.26 -2.05 11.99
N PRO A 260 3.33 -2.82 11.72
CA PRO A 260 3.19 -4.09 11.02
C PRO A 260 2.17 -4.99 11.70
N LEU A 261 1.33 -5.65 10.90
CA LEU A 261 0.30 -6.54 11.41
C LEU A 261 0.85 -7.93 11.74
N LEU A 262 0.30 -8.54 12.80
CA LEU A 262 0.32 -9.97 13.04
C LEU A 262 -1.14 -10.45 12.93
N ALA A 263 -1.51 -10.93 11.75
CA ALA A 263 -2.87 -11.27 11.40
C ALA A 263 -2.94 -12.07 10.10
N ALA A 264 -4.04 -12.79 9.89
CA ALA A 264 -4.46 -13.24 8.57
C ALA A 264 -5.51 -12.28 8.01
N TYR A 265 -5.17 -11.62 6.90
CA TYR A 265 -6.09 -10.79 6.12
C TYR A 265 -6.73 -11.64 5.03
N SER A 266 -8.05 -11.57 4.91
CA SER A 266 -8.79 -12.20 3.82
C SER A 266 -9.79 -11.21 3.23
N ALA A 267 -9.91 -11.18 1.90
CA ALA A 267 -10.82 -10.24 1.23
C ALA A 267 -11.39 -10.79 -0.07
N PHE A 268 -12.63 -10.42 -0.34
CA PHE A 268 -13.34 -10.68 -1.57
C PHE A 268 -13.85 -9.36 -2.17
N LYS A 269 -13.44 -9.05 -3.40
CA LYS A 269 -13.80 -7.82 -4.13
C LYS A 269 -13.49 -6.53 -3.33
N SER A 270 -12.55 -6.55 -2.41
CA SER A 270 -12.17 -5.38 -1.61
C SER A 270 -11.46 -4.31 -2.44
N GLY A 271 -11.39 -3.12 -1.88
CA GLY A 271 -10.67 -1.97 -2.41
C GLY A 271 -10.38 -1.00 -1.27
N HIS A 272 -9.80 0.17 -1.60
CA HIS A 272 -9.32 1.16 -0.63
C HIS A 272 -10.38 1.54 0.44
N ALA A 273 -11.64 1.75 0.02
CA ALA A 273 -12.73 2.08 0.94
C ALA A 273 -12.95 1.00 2.00
N LEU A 274 -13.04 -0.26 1.56
CA LEU A 274 -13.34 -1.38 2.46
C LEU A 274 -12.12 -1.73 3.33
N ASN A 275 -10.90 -1.62 2.80
CA ASN A 275 -9.66 -1.78 3.55
C ASN A 275 -9.56 -0.74 4.68
N ASN A 276 -9.86 0.55 4.38
CA ASN A 276 -9.87 1.60 5.40
C ASN A 276 -10.99 1.41 6.43
N LYS A 277 -12.18 0.99 5.98
CA LYS A 277 -13.31 0.67 6.87
C LYS A 277 -12.95 -0.45 7.85
N LEU A 278 -12.25 -1.50 7.38
CA LEU A 278 -11.76 -2.58 8.23
C LEU A 278 -10.75 -2.06 9.27
N LEU A 279 -9.74 -1.27 8.85
CA LEU A 279 -8.78 -0.69 9.80
C LEU A 279 -9.46 0.21 10.84
N ARG A 280 -10.42 1.05 10.42
CA ARG A 280 -11.19 1.89 11.36
C ARG A 280 -12.01 1.05 12.33
N ALA A 281 -12.59 -0.07 11.89
CA ALA A 281 -13.32 -1.00 12.76
C ALA A 281 -12.39 -1.64 13.79
N VAL A 282 -11.18 -2.07 13.39
CA VAL A 282 -10.16 -2.59 14.33
C VAL A 282 -9.77 -1.53 15.35
N LEU A 283 -9.42 -0.33 14.89
CA LEU A 283 -8.94 0.76 15.77
C LEU A 283 -10.01 1.30 16.71
N ALA A 284 -11.29 1.16 16.35
CA ALA A 284 -12.42 1.53 17.20
C ALA A 284 -12.72 0.51 18.32
N ASP A 285 -12.15 -0.70 18.23
CA ASP A 285 -12.32 -1.76 19.23
C ASP A 285 -10.97 -2.14 19.87
N PRO A 286 -10.56 -1.49 20.99
CA PRO A 286 -9.30 -1.80 21.67
C PRO A 286 -9.16 -3.25 22.14
N SER A 287 -10.27 -4.02 22.20
CA SER A 287 -10.24 -5.43 22.56
C SER A 287 -9.94 -6.35 21.38
N ALA A 288 -9.89 -5.82 20.15
CA ALA A 288 -9.60 -6.59 18.94
C ALA A 288 -8.11 -6.78 18.67
N PHE A 289 -7.26 -5.96 19.27
CA PHE A 289 -5.81 -6.00 19.03
C PHE A 289 -5.01 -5.67 20.27
N GLU A 290 -3.74 -5.99 20.21
CA GLU A 290 -2.72 -5.56 21.19
C GLU A 290 -1.45 -5.10 20.46
N ILE A 291 -0.68 -4.21 21.10
CA ILE A 291 0.64 -3.81 20.60
C ILE A 291 1.70 -4.65 21.32
N VAL A 292 2.47 -5.39 20.54
CA VAL A 292 3.50 -6.30 21.06
C VAL A 292 4.89 -5.96 20.52
N THR A 293 5.91 -6.32 21.30
CA THR A 293 7.32 -6.24 20.94
C THR A 293 8.00 -7.59 21.21
N PHE A 294 9.15 -7.83 20.59
CA PHE A 294 9.91 -9.05 20.78
C PHE A 294 11.31 -8.71 21.29
N ASP A 295 11.62 -9.08 22.53
CA ASP A 295 12.94 -8.88 23.15
C ASP A 295 14.02 -9.75 22.50
N ASP A 296 13.61 -10.84 21.87
CA ASP A 296 14.44 -11.73 21.08
C ASP A 296 13.84 -11.87 19.68
N ALA A 297 14.65 -11.61 18.63
CA ALA A 297 14.22 -11.76 17.26
C ALA A 297 13.77 -13.20 16.93
N ALA A 298 14.34 -14.20 17.60
CA ALA A 298 13.95 -15.61 17.44
C ALA A 298 12.54 -15.92 17.95
N LYS A 299 11.95 -15.05 18.78
CA LYS A 299 10.57 -15.15 19.28
C LYS A 299 9.55 -14.45 18.39
N ALA A 300 10.02 -13.68 17.41
CA ALA A 300 9.12 -13.10 16.41
C ALA A 300 8.62 -14.20 15.46
N PRO A 301 7.42 -14.06 14.90
CA PRO A 301 6.92 -15.00 13.90
C PRO A 301 7.91 -15.17 12.75
N PRO A 302 8.01 -16.38 12.15
CA PRO A 302 8.94 -16.67 11.07
C PRO A 302 8.89 -15.61 9.95
N GLY A 303 10.07 -15.13 9.53
CA GLY A 303 10.23 -14.14 8.48
C GLY A 303 9.87 -12.69 8.85
N MET A 304 9.17 -12.47 9.97
CA MET A 304 8.80 -11.10 10.37
C MET A 304 9.99 -10.29 10.91
N ALA A 305 11.05 -10.95 11.36
CA ALA A 305 12.31 -10.33 11.75
C ALA A 305 13.13 -9.87 10.52
N ASP A 306 13.02 -10.58 9.37
CA ASP A 306 13.90 -10.48 8.22
C ASP A 306 13.20 -9.97 6.94
N LEU A 307 12.15 -9.14 7.07
CA LEU A 307 11.38 -8.60 5.93
C LEU A 307 12.25 -7.85 4.88
N ALA A 308 13.44 -7.43 5.24
CA ALA A 308 14.44 -6.90 4.31
C ALA A 308 15.73 -7.71 4.44
N PRO A 309 15.92 -8.80 3.66
CA PRO A 309 17.17 -9.50 3.66
C PRO A 309 18.31 -8.54 3.26
N ALA A 310 19.40 -8.61 4.01
CA ALA A 310 20.66 -8.05 3.54
C ALA A 310 20.99 -8.69 2.17
N TRP A 311 21.61 -7.93 1.30
CA TRP A 311 22.08 -8.38 -0.02
C TRP A 311 23.10 -9.49 0.10
#